data_e42f0cf079ee97a03af6a55680f499ed
#
_entry.id   e42f0cf079ee97a03af6a55680f499ed
#
_cell.length_a   1.000
_cell.length_b   1.000
_cell.length_c   1.000
_cell.angle_alpha   90.00
_cell.angle_beta   90.00
_cell.angle_gamma   90.00
#
_symmetry.space_group_name_H-M   'P 1'
#
loop_
_entity.id
_entity.type
_entity.pdbx_description
1 polymer ?
#
loop_
_entity_poly.entity_id
_entity_poly.type
_entity_poly.pdbx_seq_one_letter_code
_entity_poly.pdbx_strand_id
1 'polypeptide(L)'
;MNKKALYCLLLLSGNLAVSPAEAEAGADSVIVQQAKKEKKERKERLPKTEEKKGLVLGGYGEAVTSRYFYSDQYTRYIEPEKFKNSKSRGEFDLPHVTFMIGYNFGKGWRMNAELEYEHGGTGSAMEIENNEGGEIETELEQGGEVELEQFWIEKTFCPAANIRAGHIIVPVGGLNNHHEPDKFFTVYRPEEEASIMPSTWHQTGISFWGRTKHWRYEVLCVQGLQADKFDDANWIKDGHKNAFEFGRSTQYAGAFRVDNYSVAGLRMAVSGYYGGSTRNATKYERYGTAKGRVAIGAFDFTYQAHNWIVRGNFDYGHLWDSQKISTVNRNYPKNSGCPQSNVASDVMAYSIEAGYDLFSQIRKLRGVQNLYLFGHYGFYDTMWKTEQNIPDLHYYNRRIVTCGINYRPIPQITIKAEYSNRLLHAPYNNEQTFSLGITYIGLFKL
;
A
#
# COMPACT_ATOMS: atom_id res chain seq x y z
N MET A 1 30.04 7.83 6.41
CA MET A 1 28.87 7.44 7.20
C MET A 1 29.06 6.00 7.68
N ASN A 2 28.94 5.73 8.95
CA ASN A 2 29.39 4.46 9.54
C ASN A 2 28.34 3.37 9.24
N LYS A 3 28.74 2.25 8.62
CA LYS A 3 27.85 1.13 8.19
C LYS A 3 26.93 0.57 9.30
N LYS A 4 27.30 0.77 10.57
CA LYS A 4 26.48 0.38 11.73
C LYS A 4 25.25 1.29 11.96
N ALA A 5 25.28 2.52 11.45
CA ALA A 5 24.16 3.46 11.57
C ALA A 5 23.01 3.11 10.60
N LEU A 6 23.33 2.54 9.45
CA LEU A 6 22.32 2.10 8.48
C LEU A 6 21.48 0.91 9.00
N TYR A 7 22.09 0.02 9.78
CA TYR A 7 21.40 -1.14 10.37
C TYR A 7 20.37 -0.77 11.44
N CYS A 8 20.63 0.28 12.22
CA CYS A 8 19.64 0.74 13.22
C CYS A 8 18.47 1.49 12.57
N LEU A 9 18.72 2.15 11.45
CA LEU A 9 17.68 2.86 10.69
C LEU A 9 16.66 1.89 10.07
N LEU A 10 17.14 0.77 9.51
CA LEU A 10 16.33 -0.28 8.89
C LEU A 10 15.39 -1.01 9.87
N LEU A 11 15.63 -0.83 11.16
CA LEU A 11 14.80 -1.42 12.21
C LEU A 11 13.72 -0.45 12.71
N LEU A 12 13.79 0.85 12.36
CA LEU A 12 12.85 1.87 12.87
C LEU A 12 11.56 1.96 12.05
N SER A 13 11.60 1.74 10.75
CA SER A 13 10.39 1.59 9.95
C SER A 13 10.05 0.11 9.85
N GLY A 14 8.91 -0.30 10.34
CA GLY A 14 8.44 -1.68 10.19
C GLY A 14 8.33 -2.12 8.72
N ASN A 15 8.50 -1.20 7.79
CA ASN A 15 8.37 -1.37 6.34
C ASN A 15 9.58 -0.95 5.51
N LEU A 16 10.53 -0.21 6.06
CA LEU A 16 11.81 -0.02 5.40
C LEU A 16 12.71 -1.25 5.68
N ALA A 17 12.20 -2.41 5.33
CA ALA A 17 12.96 -3.62 5.25
C ALA A 17 13.69 -3.64 3.90
N VAL A 18 14.68 -2.77 3.75
CA VAL A 18 15.78 -3.11 2.85
C VAL A 18 16.37 -4.40 3.42
N SER A 19 16.22 -5.51 2.70
CA SER A 19 16.74 -6.79 3.16
C SER A 19 18.27 -6.69 3.30
N PRO A 20 18.90 -7.47 4.18
CA PRO A 20 20.35 -7.59 4.16
C PRO A 20 20.90 -7.96 2.79
N ALA A 21 20.13 -8.61 1.94
CA ALA A 21 20.46 -8.90 0.55
C ALA A 21 20.52 -7.63 -0.34
N GLU A 22 19.65 -6.65 -0.12
CA GLU A 22 19.66 -5.38 -0.86
C GLU A 22 20.85 -4.49 -0.48
N ALA A 23 21.30 -4.55 0.77
CA ALA A 23 22.51 -3.87 1.22
C ALA A 23 23.78 -4.60 0.73
N GLU A 24 23.72 -5.92 0.50
CA GLU A 24 24.84 -6.72 0.01
C GLU A 24 25.00 -6.69 -1.52
N ALA A 25 23.91 -6.62 -2.28
CA ALA A 25 23.98 -6.62 -3.75
C ALA A 25 24.69 -5.40 -4.35
N GLY A 26 24.66 -4.25 -3.66
CA GLY A 26 25.41 -3.05 -4.05
C GLY A 26 26.89 -3.03 -3.62
N ALA A 27 27.30 -3.94 -2.74
CA ALA A 27 28.62 -3.95 -2.08
C ALA A 27 29.52 -5.14 -2.47
N ASP A 28 28.95 -6.15 -3.14
CA ASP A 28 29.62 -7.45 -3.34
C ASP A 28 30.86 -7.46 -4.23
N SER A 29 31.12 -6.42 -5.02
CA SER A 29 32.35 -6.38 -5.82
C SER A 29 33.61 -6.00 -5.03
N VAL A 30 33.47 -5.43 -3.83
CA VAL A 30 34.63 -4.97 -3.01
C VAL A 30 34.77 -5.76 -1.70
N ILE A 31 33.69 -6.39 -1.20
CA ILE A 31 33.62 -6.96 0.15
C ILE A 31 34.07 -8.43 0.21
N VAL A 32 34.00 -9.16 -0.89
CA VAL A 32 34.37 -10.61 -0.91
C VAL A 32 35.86 -10.84 -0.58
N GLN A 33 36.71 -9.87 -0.80
CA GLN A 33 38.12 -10.00 -0.43
C GLN A 33 38.44 -9.63 1.02
N GLN A 34 37.63 -8.80 1.67
CA GLN A 34 37.80 -8.45 3.08
C GLN A 34 37.17 -9.47 4.04
N ALA A 35 36.06 -10.11 3.65
CA ALA A 35 35.33 -11.05 4.50
C ALA A 35 36.07 -12.35 4.81
N LYS A 36 37.05 -12.74 3.99
CA LYS A 36 37.90 -13.92 4.24
C LYS A 36 38.93 -13.72 5.36
N LYS A 37 39.27 -12.48 5.70
CA LYS A 37 40.27 -12.16 6.74
C LYS A 37 39.66 -12.02 8.15
N GLU A 38 38.38 -11.68 8.23
CA GLU A 38 37.69 -11.46 9.52
C GLU A 38 37.07 -12.72 10.16
N LYS A 39 37.02 -13.83 9.44
CA LYS A 39 36.40 -15.08 9.91
C LYS A 39 37.18 -15.82 11.00
N LYS A 40 38.39 -15.39 11.31
CA LYS A 40 39.32 -16.07 12.25
C LYS A 40 39.29 -15.51 13.69
N GLU A 41 38.74 -14.31 13.92
CA GLU A 41 38.89 -13.61 15.21
C GLU A 41 37.58 -13.41 16.01
N ARG A 42 36.47 -14.05 15.63
CA ARG A 42 35.17 -13.85 16.31
C ARG A 42 34.68 -15.04 17.10
N LYS A 43 35.43 -15.42 18.14
CA LYS A 43 34.92 -16.16 19.32
C LYS A 43 34.82 -15.27 20.56
N GLU A 44 34.63 -13.98 20.41
CA GLU A 44 34.40 -13.07 21.53
C GLU A 44 32.95 -12.59 21.55
N ARG A 45 32.36 -12.60 22.78
CA ARG A 45 31.02 -12.15 23.10
C ARG A 45 30.70 -10.85 22.36
N LEU A 46 29.61 -10.86 21.59
CA LEU A 46 29.06 -9.61 21.03
C LEU A 46 28.88 -8.63 22.18
N PRO A 47 29.54 -7.48 22.16
CA PRO A 47 29.25 -6.44 23.14
C PRO A 47 27.78 -6.10 23.02
N LYS A 48 27.07 -6.02 24.15
CA LYS A 48 25.76 -5.35 24.22
C LYS A 48 26.01 -3.93 23.71
N THR A 49 25.85 -3.68 22.44
CA THR A 49 25.87 -2.33 21.89
C THR A 49 24.65 -1.66 22.54
N GLU A 50 24.89 -0.78 23.51
CA GLU A 50 23.85 0.14 23.98
C GLU A 50 23.34 0.86 22.74
N GLU A 51 22.09 0.58 22.35
CA GLU A 51 21.44 1.28 21.26
C GLU A 51 21.47 2.77 21.60
N LYS A 52 22.15 3.57 20.77
CA LYS A 52 22.23 5.00 21.00
C LYS A 52 20.83 5.58 20.95
N LYS A 53 20.44 6.29 21.99
CA LYS A 53 19.25 7.13 22.00
C LYS A 53 19.36 8.15 20.88
N GLY A 54 18.25 8.47 20.25
CA GLY A 54 18.30 9.47 19.18
C GLY A 54 16.99 9.61 18.43
N LEU A 55 16.84 10.79 17.85
CA LEU A 55 15.76 11.15 16.94
C LEU A 55 16.10 10.65 15.53
N VAL A 56 15.10 10.15 14.83
CA VAL A 56 15.13 9.79 13.42
C VAL A 56 14.01 10.55 12.73
N LEU A 57 14.37 11.30 11.70
CA LEU A 57 13.42 11.98 10.83
C LEU A 57 13.52 11.38 9.44
N GLY A 58 12.39 11.26 8.77
CA GLY A 58 12.33 10.77 7.41
C GLY A 58 11.06 11.17 6.72
N GLY A 59 10.87 10.66 5.53
CA GLY A 59 9.68 10.86 4.77
C GLY A 59 9.91 10.62 3.28
N TYR A 60 8.84 10.72 2.54
CA TYR A 60 8.83 10.66 1.09
C TYR A 60 7.81 11.66 0.54
N GLY A 61 7.87 11.89 -0.75
CA GLY A 61 6.89 12.74 -1.41
C GLY A 61 6.92 12.54 -2.91
N GLU A 62 5.79 12.85 -3.52
CA GLU A 62 5.54 12.67 -4.95
C GLU A 62 4.90 13.92 -5.53
N ALA A 63 5.31 14.30 -6.75
CA ALA A 63 4.63 15.30 -7.55
C ALA A 63 4.42 14.70 -8.95
N VAL A 64 3.19 14.73 -9.41
CA VAL A 64 2.76 14.01 -10.61
C VAL A 64 1.97 14.94 -11.53
N THR A 65 2.10 14.73 -12.85
CA THR A 65 1.18 15.26 -13.86
C THR A 65 0.73 14.12 -14.75
N SER A 66 -0.57 14.10 -15.05
CA SER A 66 -1.17 13.04 -15.88
C SER A 66 -2.02 13.64 -17.00
N ARG A 67 -2.04 12.94 -18.13
CA ARG A 67 -2.91 13.21 -19.26
C ARG A 67 -3.81 11.99 -19.48
N TYR A 68 -5.09 12.18 -19.21
CA TYR A 68 -6.13 11.17 -19.40
C TYR A 68 -6.77 11.32 -20.78
N PHE A 69 -6.95 10.21 -21.47
CA PHE A 69 -7.58 10.16 -22.79
C PHE A 69 -9.00 9.59 -22.74
N TYR A 70 -9.66 9.72 -21.60
CA TYR A 70 -11.03 9.31 -21.33
C TYR A 70 -11.73 10.33 -20.42
N SER A 71 -13.07 10.24 -20.33
CA SER A 71 -13.88 11.11 -19.45
C SER A 71 -13.76 10.68 -17.99
N ASP A 72 -13.80 11.64 -17.05
CA ASP A 72 -13.95 11.43 -15.61
C ASP A 72 -15.38 11.08 -15.18
N GLN A 73 -16.38 11.43 -16.00
CA GLN A 73 -17.78 11.22 -15.67
C GLN A 73 -18.11 9.71 -15.50
N TYR A 74 -18.73 9.36 -14.38
CA TYR A 74 -19.18 8.00 -14.09
C TYR A 74 -20.13 7.44 -15.15
N THR A 75 -20.95 8.30 -15.76
CA THR A 75 -21.89 7.94 -16.84
C THR A 75 -21.19 7.31 -18.06
N ARG A 76 -19.87 7.37 -18.19
CA ARG A 76 -19.11 6.64 -19.23
C ARG A 76 -19.27 5.13 -19.15
N TYR A 77 -19.64 4.60 -17.97
CA TYR A 77 -19.97 3.17 -17.79
C TYR A 77 -21.45 2.86 -18.07
N ILE A 78 -22.30 3.87 -18.12
CA ILE A 78 -23.73 3.73 -18.43
C ILE A 78 -23.96 3.93 -19.93
N GLU A 79 -23.34 4.94 -20.54
CA GLU A 79 -23.47 5.33 -21.94
C GLU A 79 -22.10 5.33 -22.67
N PRO A 80 -21.41 4.18 -22.79
CA PRO A 80 -20.01 4.15 -23.26
C PRO A 80 -19.83 4.74 -24.67
N GLU A 81 -20.79 4.57 -25.57
CA GLU A 81 -20.70 5.12 -26.94
C GLU A 81 -20.66 6.67 -26.96
N LYS A 82 -21.32 7.32 -26.01
CA LYS A 82 -21.32 8.79 -25.90
C LYS A 82 -19.92 9.34 -25.53
N PHE A 83 -19.13 8.54 -24.81
CA PHE A 83 -17.81 8.94 -24.30
C PHE A 83 -16.64 8.41 -25.11
N LYS A 84 -16.88 7.70 -26.22
CA LYS A 84 -15.85 7.08 -27.06
C LYS A 84 -14.80 8.08 -27.61
N ASN A 85 -15.21 9.32 -27.86
CA ASN A 85 -14.36 10.39 -28.37
C ASN A 85 -14.21 11.54 -27.37
N SER A 86 -14.14 11.23 -26.09
CA SER A 86 -13.96 12.24 -25.05
C SER A 86 -12.64 12.99 -25.24
N LYS A 87 -12.66 14.30 -25.00
CA LYS A 87 -11.45 15.12 -25.03
C LYS A 87 -10.52 14.71 -23.90
N SER A 88 -9.23 14.71 -24.17
CA SER A 88 -8.24 14.47 -23.15
C SER A 88 -8.20 15.61 -22.13
N ARG A 89 -7.97 15.30 -20.86
CA ARG A 89 -7.77 16.25 -19.77
C ARG A 89 -6.40 16.06 -19.12
N GLY A 90 -5.88 17.12 -18.54
CA GLY A 90 -4.62 17.08 -17.80
C GLY A 90 -4.85 17.41 -16.32
N GLU A 91 -4.11 16.77 -15.43
CA GLU A 91 -4.18 16.99 -14.00
C GLU A 91 -2.77 17.09 -13.40
N PHE A 92 -2.64 17.86 -12.32
CA PHE A 92 -1.47 17.87 -11.43
C PHE A 92 -1.89 17.34 -10.08
N ASP A 93 -1.00 16.58 -9.46
CA ASP A 93 -1.27 15.97 -8.18
C ASP A 93 -0.01 15.93 -7.29
N LEU A 94 -0.21 15.98 -5.99
CA LEU A 94 0.75 15.66 -4.95
C LEU A 94 0.22 14.43 -4.20
N PRO A 95 0.32 13.21 -4.78
CA PRO A 95 -0.39 12.05 -4.26
C PRO A 95 -0.14 11.83 -2.77
N HIS A 96 1.14 11.89 -2.37
CA HIS A 96 1.54 11.67 -1.00
C HIS A 96 2.73 12.57 -0.64
N VAL A 97 2.67 13.19 0.53
CA VAL A 97 3.81 13.82 1.21
C VAL A 97 3.80 13.36 2.66
N THR A 98 4.74 12.50 3.01
CA THR A 98 4.75 11.79 4.29
C THR A 98 5.94 12.20 5.14
N PHE A 99 5.72 12.44 6.43
CA PHE A 99 6.73 12.73 7.43
C PHE A 99 6.79 11.63 8.48
N MET A 100 7.96 11.08 8.68
CA MET A 100 8.24 10.05 9.67
C MET A 100 9.05 10.64 10.83
N ILE A 101 8.60 10.42 12.06
CA ILE A 101 9.26 10.85 13.28
C ILE A 101 9.44 9.62 14.18
N GLY A 102 10.68 9.17 14.34
CA GLY A 102 11.01 8.06 15.22
C GLY A 102 11.92 8.49 16.36
N TYR A 103 11.79 7.84 17.51
CA TYR A 103 12.72 8.04 18.63
C TYR A 103 13.12 6.71 19.25
N ASN A 104 14.43 6.54 19.42
CA ASN A 104 14.99 5.41 20.16
C ASN A 104 15.31 5.82 21.59
N PHE A 105 14.57 5.28 22.57
CA PHE A 105 14.77 5.56 24.00
C PHE A 105 15.92 4.76 24.60
N GLY A 106 16.48 3.81 23.86
CA GLY A 106 17.43 2.81 24.36
C GLY A 106 16.75 1.67 25.10
N LYS A 107 17.53 0.67 25.50
CA LYS A 107 17.04 -0.55 26.17
C LYS A 107 15.94 -1.29 25.40
N GLY A 108 15.94 -1.20 24.06
CA GLY A 108 14.97 -1.83 23.16
C GLY A 108 13.59 -1.14 23.12
N TRP A 109 13.43 0.07 23.62
CA TRP A 109 12.21 0.85 23.48
C TRP A 109 12.32 1.85 22.35
N ARG A 110 11.28 1.90 21.49
CA ARG A 110 11.19 2.80 20.34
C ARG A 110 9.76 3.30 20.18
N MET A 111 9.62 4.46 19.58
CA MET A 111 8.36 4.98 19.06
C MET A 111 8.54 5.38 17.58
N ASN A 112 7.47 5.37 16.83
CA ASN A 112 7.37 5.96 15.51
C ASN A 112 6.00 6.63 15.36
N ALA A 113 6.00 7.76 14.64
CA ALA A 113 4.81 8.42 14.13
C ALA A 113 5.02 8.70 12.64
N GLU A 114 3.97 8.56 11.86
CA GLU A 114 3.94 8.83 10.43
C GLU A 114 2.71 9.66 10.11
N LEU A 115 2.95 10.83 9.52
CA LEU A 115 1.93 11.79 9.12
C LEU A 115 1.94 11.88 7.61
N GLU A 116 0.83 11.58 6.97
CA GLU A 116 0.66 11.68 5.53
C GLU A 116 -0.27 12.83 5.15
N TYR A 117 0.11 13.53 4.09
CA TYR A 117 -0.69 14.52 3.40
C TYR A 117 -0.99 13.96 2.01
N GLU A 118 -2.23 13.62 1.74
CA GLU A 118 -2.68 13.18 0.43
C GLU A 118 -3.24 14.35 -0.37
N HIS A 119 -3.01 14.36 -1.69
CA HIS A 119 -3.51 15.36 -2.64
C HIS A 119 -3.31 16.82 -2.19
N GLY A 120 -2.16 17.12 -1.58
CA GLY A 120 -1.80 18.46 -1.12
C GLY A 120 -2.35 18.83 0.27
N GLY A 121 -2.95 17.90 1.00
CA GLY A 121 -3.47 18.11 2.36
C GLY A 121 -4.85 18.78 2.38
N THR A 122 -5.21 19.37 3.52
CA THR A 122 -6.53 19.96 3.72
C THR A 122 -6.67 21.32 3.04
N GLY A 123 -6.94 21.33 1.75
CA GLY A 123 -7.44 22.50 1.02
C GLY A 123 -8.97 22.48 1.00
N SER A 124 -9.62 23.64 1.01
CA SER A 124 -11.06 23.70 0.69
C SER A 124 -11.21 23.77 -0.82
N ALA A 125 -11.81 22.77 -1.43
CA ALA A 125 -12.31 22.85 -2.79
C ALA A 125 -13.83 23.06 -2.73
N MET A 126 -14.37 23.91 -3.60
CA MET A 126 -15.79 24.02 -3.80
C MET A 126 -16.17 23.02 -4.89
N GLU A 127 -16.77 21.91 -4.52
CA GLU A 127 -17.31 20.98 -5.50
C GLU A 127 -18.76 21.32 -5.81
N ILE A 128 -19.10 21.35 -7.07
CA ILE A 128 -20.47 21.52 -7.54
C ILE A 128 -20.95 20.16 -7.97
N GLU A 129 -21.67 19.48 -7.12
CA GLU A 129 -22.32 18.23 -7.45
C GLU A 129 -23.68 18.46 -8.13
N ASN A 130 -23.87 17.82 -9.29
CA ASN A 130 -25.17 17.67 -9.90
C ASN A 130 -25.86 16.44 -9.31
N ASN A 131 -26.68 16.63 -8.30
CA ASN A 131 -27.52 15.57 -7.77
C ASN A 131 -28.52 15.04 -8.81
N GLU A 132 -28.89 13.76 -8.71
CA GLU A 132 -29.83 13.07 -9.60
C GLU A 132 -31.23 13.73 -9.71
N GLY A 133 -31.54 14.72 -8.89
CA GLY A 133 -32.76 15.51 -8.91
C GLY A 133 -32.67 16.83 -9.68
N GLY A 134 -31.52 17.16 -10.27
CA GLY A 134 -31.31 18.42 -11.00
C GLY A 134 -31.09 19.63 -10.08
N GLU A 135 -30.93 19.44 -8.80
CA GLU A 135 -30.51 20.47 -7.87
C GLU A 135 -28.97 20.56 -7.85
N ILE A 136 -28.48 21.79 -7.99
CA ILE A 136 -27.05 22.09 -7.87
C ILE A 136 -26.77 22.25 -6.38
N GLU A 137 -26.15 21.27 -5.76
CA GLU A 137 -25.62 21.41 -4.40
C GLU A 137 -24.16 21.87 -4.50
N THR A 138 -23.84 22.93 -3.78
CA THR A 138 -22.48 23.41 -3.62
C THR A 138 -21.98 22.83 -2.30
N GLU A 139 -21.19 21.77 -2.37
CA GLU A 139 -20.49 21.25 -1.20
C GLU A 139 -19.10 21.85 -1.10
N LEU A 140 -18.69 22.21 0.11
CA LEU A 140 -17.31 22.51 0.41
C LEU A 140 -16.61 21.19 0.73
N GLU A 141 -15.96 20.60 -0.28
CA GLU A 141 -15.04 19.50 -0.01
C GLU A 141 -13.68 20.05 0.42
N GLN A 142 -13.08 19.37 1.39
CA GLN A 142 -11.67 19.52 1.65
C GLN A 142 -10.92 18.75 0.58
N GLY A 143 -10.16 19.46 -0.25
CA GLY A 143 -9.26 18.85 -1.20
C GLY A 143 -8.07 18.23 -0.45
N GLY A 144 -7.95 16.92 -0.54
CA GLY A 144 -6.89 16.17 0.13
C GLY A 144 -7.20 15.77 1.57
N GLU A 145 -6.33 14.95 2.13
CA GLU A 145 -6.46 14.36 3.46
C GLU A 145 -5.18 14.57 4.27
N VAL A 146 -5.30 14.70 5.59
CA VAL A 146 -4.17 14.61 6.52
C VAL A 146 -4.45 13.50 7.50
N GLU A 147 -3.66 12.45 7.43
CA GLU A 147 -3.81 11.27 8.26
C GLU A 147 -2.62 11.03 9.18
N LEU A 148 -2.91 10.51 10.38
CA LEU A 148 -1.93 9.84 11.22
C LEU A 148 -1.87 8.39 10.77
N GLU A 149 -1.02 8.07 9.80
CA GLU A 149 -0.91 6.71 9.28
C GLU A 149 -0.42 5.72 10.33
N GLN A 150 0.57 6.12 11.11
CA GLN A 150 1.11 5.27 12.17
C GLN A 150 1.41 6.06 13.43
N PHE A 151 1.12 5.47 14.56
CA PHE A 151 1.66 5.86 15.86
C PHE A 151 1.77 4.64 16.76
N TRP A 152 3.00 4.23 17.05
CA TRP A 152 3.20 3.05 17.87
C TRP A 152 4.41 3.16 18.79
N ILE A 153 4.35 2.35 19.86
CA ILE A 153 5.45 2.11 20.77
C ILE A 153 5.83 0.63 20.65
N GLU A 154 7.13 0.35 20.59
CA GLU A 154 7.67 -0.98 20.42
C GLU A 154 8.68 -1.32 21.51
N LYS A 155 8.62 -2.56 21.97
CA LYS A 155 9.64 -3.19 22.82
C LYS A 155 10.31 -4.32 22.07
N THR A 156 11.61 -4.19 21.83
CA THR A 156 12.48 -5.25 21.34
C THR A 156 13.08 -6.02 22.52
N PHE A 157 12.88 -7.32 22.56
CA PHE A 157 13.52 -8.23 23.53
C PHE A 157 14.76 -8.87 22.90
N CYS A 158 14.64 -9.30 21.66
CA CYS A 158 15.71 -9.78 20.78
C CYS A 158 15.27 -9.67 19.33
N PRO A 159 16.15 -9.90 18.34
CA PRO A 159 15.74 -9.84 16.92
C PRO A 159 14.56 -10.73 16.56
N ALA A 160 14.40 -11.87 17.25
CA ALA A 160 13.31 -12.81 17.01
C ALA A 160 12.05 -12.52 17.85
N ALA A 161 12.03 -11.51 18.72
CA ALA A 161 10.88 -11.23 19.59
C ALA A 161 10.74 -9.75 19.89
N ASN A 162 9.70 -9.15 19.30
CA ASN A 162 9.36 -7.76 19.47
C ASN A 162 7.84 -7.65 19.68
N ILE A 163 7.41 -6.71 20.50
CA ILE A 163 6.00 -6.37 20.70
C ILE A 163 5.81 -4.90 20.33
N ARG A 164 4.81 -4.64 19.52
CA ARG A 164 4.43 -3.30 19.09
C ARG A 164 2.96 -3.06 19.43
N ALA A 165 2.61 -1.89 19.92
CA ALA A 165 1.24 -1.52 20.23
C ALA A 165 0.99 -0.06 19.80
N GLY A 166 -0.20 0.21 19.30
CA GLY A 166 -0.66 1.52 18.83
C GLY A 166 -1.43 1.40 17.52
N HIS A 167 -1.38 2.44 16.70
CA HIS A 167 -1.88 2.45 15.33
C HIS A 167 -0.78 1.90 14.42
N ILE A 168 -0.99 0.70 13.92
CA ILE A 168 0.04 -0.12 13.27
C ILE A 168 -0.41 -0.61 11.90
N ILE A 169 0.53 -0.84 11.01
CA ILE A 169 0.25 -1.44 9.70
C ILE A 169 -0.31 -2.84 9.88
N VAL A 170 -1.37 -3.14 9.13
CA VAL A 170 -1.90 -4.49 8.93
C VAL A 170 -1.10 -5.13 7.80
N PRO A 171 -0.21 -6.11 8.05
CA PRO A 171 0.83 -6.54 7.11
C PRO A 171 0.30 -7.51 6.04
N VAL A 172 -0.86 -7.23 5.45
CA VAL A 172 -1.49 -8.06 4.42
C VAL A 172 -1.23 -7.44 3.06
N GLY A 173 -0.93 -8.28 2.08
CA GLY A 173 -0.59 -7.86 0.72
C GLY A 173 0.86 -7.39 0.55
N GLY A 174 1.25 -7.18 -0.68
CA GLY A 174 2.57 -6.72 -1.08
C GLY A 174 2.71 -5.20 -1.02
N LEU A 175 1.72 -4.49 -1.57
CA LEU A 175 1.74 -3.03 -1.68
C LEU A 175 1.68 -2.36 -0.31
N ASN A 176 0.77 -2.78 0.57
CA ASN A 176 0.62 -2.19 1.90
C ASN A 176 1.92 -2.22 2.74
N ASN A 177 2.77 -3.20 2.52
CA ASN A 177 4.06 -3.31 3.20
C ASN A 177 5.22 -2.60 2.49
N HIS A 178 5.00 -2.15 1.24
CA HIS A 178 5.99 -1.53 0.37
C HIS A 178 5.32 -0.45 -0.49
N HIS A 179 4.64 0.51 0.14
CA HIS A 179 3.85 1.54 -0.52
C HIS A 179 4.65 2.81 -0.84
N GLU A 180 5.89 2.89 -0.39
CA GLU A 180 6.75 4.03 -0.68
C GLU A 180 7.07 4.10 -2.20
N PRO A 181 7.20 5.30 -2.77
CA PRO A 181 7.26 5.50 -4.22
C PRO A 181 8.48 4.92 -4.92
N ASP A 182 9.52 4.52 -4.18
CA ASP A 182 10.68 3.81 -4.72
C ASP A 182 10.47 2.28 -4.82
N LYS A 183 9.39 1.76 -4.26
CA LYS A 183 9.09 0.32 -4.18
C LYS A 183 8.27 -0.22 -5.36
N PHE A 184 7.77 0.63 -6.24
CA PHE A 184 7.07 0.27 -7.47
C PHE A 184 7.56 1.14 -8.63
N PHE A 185 7.38 0.65 -9.88
CA PHE A 185 7.83 1.39 -11.06
C PHE A 185 6.81 2.39 -11.58
N THR A 186 5.52 2.09 -11.43
CA THR A 186 4.43 2.97 -11.89
C THR A 186 4.52 4.36 -11.25
N VAL A 187 3.96 5.37 -11.90
CA VAL A 187 3.96 6.75 -11.39
C VAL A 187 3.11 6.83 -10.14
N TYR A 188 1.88 6.34 -10.17
CA TYR A 188 1.03 6.13 -8.99
C TYR A 188 1.23 4.74 -8.39
N ARG A 189 0.78 4.53 -7.15
CA ARG A 189 0.68 3.20 -6.53
C ARG A 189 -0.11 2.26 -7.44
N PRO A 190 0.34 1.00 -7.66
CA PRO A 190 -0.42 0.02 -8.43
C PRO A 190 -1.83 -0.15 -7.89
N GLU A 191 -2.84 -0.06 -8.77
CA GLU A 191 -4.24 0.01 -8.33
C GLU A 191 -4.86 -1.36 -8.00
N GLU A 192 -4.25 -2.47 -8.42
CA GLU A 192 -4.87 -3.79 -8.32
C GLU A 192 -5.13 -4.19 -6.86
N GLU A 193 -4.09 -4.21 -6.04
CA GLU A 193 -4.22 -4.50 -4.61
C GLU A 193 -4.94 -3.36 -3.89
N ALA A 194 -4.63 -2.11 -4.24
CA ALA A 194 -5.22 -0.91 -3.63
C ALA A 194 -6.72 -0.73 -3.90
N SER A 195 -7.28 -1.43 -4.90
CA SER A 195 -8.72 -1.40 -5.18
C SER A 195 -9.52 -2.41 -4.36
N ILE A 196 -8.90 -3.45 -3.82
CA ILE A 196 -9.60 -4.47 -3.02
C ILE A 196 -9.24 -4.41 -1.53
N MET A 197 -8.12 -3.76 -1.20
CA MET A 197 -7.62 -3.58 0.17
C MET A 197 -7.09 -2.15 0.33
N PRO A 198 -7.06 -1.59 1.55
CA PRO A 198 -6.37 -0.34 1.79
C PRO A 198 -4.88 -0.44 1.41
N SER A 199 -4.33 0.54 0.70
CA SER A 199 -2.92 0.56 0.30
C SER A 199 -1.98 1.10 1.38
N THR A 200 -2.56 1.75 2.37
CA THR A 200 -1.92 2.18 3.62
C THR A 200 -2.79 1.71 4.79
N TRP A 201 -3.01 0.41 4.86
CA TRP A 201 -3.89 -0.19 5.84
C TRP A 201 -3.28 -0.20 7.23
N HIS A 202 -3.78 0.64 8.09
CA HIS A 202 -3.42 0.69 9.51
C HIS A 202 -4.63 0.44 10.39
N GLN A 203 -4.39 -0.10 11.58
CA GLN A 203 -5.42 -0.31 12.59
C GLN A 203 -4.81 -0.22 13.98
N THR A 204 -5.63 0.21 14.95
CA THR A 204 -5.21 0.21 16.36
C THR A 204 -5.22 -1.21 16.90
N GLY A 205 -4.11 -1.61 17.52
CA GLY A 205 -3.95 -2.95 18.06
C GLY A 205 -2.56 -3.25 18.58
N ILE A 206 -2.26 -4.54 18.64
CA ILE A 206 -0.98 -5.07 19.12
C ILE A 206 -0.45 -6.08 18.14
N SER A 207 0.87 -6.05 17.87
CA SER A 207 1.56 -7.06 17.07
C SER A 207 2.73 -7.68 17.83
N PHE A 208 2.97 -8.94 17.54
CA PHE A 208 4.20 -9.67 17.86
C PHE A 208 4.91 -10.00 16.56
N TRP A 209 6.18 -9.59 16.43
CA TRP A 209 6.96 -9.86 15.24
C TRP A 209 8.40 -10.25 15.58
N GLY A 210 9.04 -10.91 14.65
CA GLY A 210 10.43 -11.29 14.80
C GLY A 210 11.11 -11.56 13.46
N ARG A 211 12.44 -11.57 13.53
CA ARG A 211 13.29 -11.86 12.36
C ARG A 211 14.39 -12.85 12.74
N THR A 212 14.60 -13.82 11.87
CA THR A 212 15.73 -14.75 11.88
C THR A 212 16.61 -14.48 10.65
N LYS A 213 17.59 -15.35 10.40
CA LYS A 213 18.46 -15.22 9.21
C LYS A 213 17.68 -15.24 7.88
N HIS A 214 16.64 -16.09 7.81
CA HIS A 214 15.92 -16.36 6.55
C HIS A 214 14.43 -16.06 6.61
N TRP A 215 13.91 -15.72 7.79
CA TRP A 215 12.48 -15.53 8.00
C TRP A 215 12.19 -14.25 8.76
N ARG A 216 11.17 -13.53 8.33
CA ARG A 216 10.47 -12.53 9.14
C ARG A 216 9.04 -13.01 9.34
N TYR A 217 8.50 -12.84 10.52
CA TYR A 217 7.12 -13.18 10.83
C TYR A 217 6.49 -12.09 11.69
N GLU A 218 5.20 -11.92 11.50
CA GLU A 218 4.38 -10.99 12.28
C GLU A 218 2.99 -11.57 12.44
N VAL A 219 2.42 -11.44 13.63
CA VAL A 219 1.02 -11.73 13.94
C VAL A 219 0.46 -10.57 14.74
N LEU A 220 -0.77 -10.17 14.46
CA LEU A 220 -1.38 -9.06 15.14
C LEU A 220 -2.86 -9.30 15.43
N CYS A 221 -3.33 -8.60 16.48
CA CYS A 221 -4.73 -8.45 16.80
C CYS A 221 -5.05 -6.97 16.76
N VAL A 222 -6.00 -6.60 15.94
CA VAL A 222 -6.40 -5.22 15.66
C VAL A 222 -7.91 -5.07 15.68
N GLN A 223 -8.38 -3.83 15.68
CA GLN A 223 -9.77 -3.51 15.42
C GLN A 223 -10.20 -4.07 14.07
N GLY A 224 -11.39 -4.64 13.98
CA GLY A 224 -11.97 -5.11 12.73
C GLY A 224 -12.53 -3.95 11.90
N LEU A 225 -12.80 -4.23 10.63
CA LEU A 225 -13.34 -3.27 9.66
C LEU A 225 -14.78 -2.83 10.00
N GLN A 226 -15.29 -1.83 9.26
CA GLN A 226 -16.64 -1.31 9.35
C GLN A 226 -17.43 -1.66 8.10
N ALA A 227 -18.46 -2.50 8.23
CA ALA A 227 -19.27 -2.99 7.10
C ALA A 227 -20.09 -1.89 6.41
N ASP A 228 -20.39 -0.80 7.08
CA ASP A 228 -21.13 0.33 6.54
C ASP A 228 -20.32 1.24 5.62
N LYS A 229 -19.04 0.92 5.40
CA LYS A 229 -18.15 1.57 4.45
C LYS A 229 -17.81 0.69 3.24
N PHE A 230 -18.37 -0.53 3.17
CA PHE A 230 -18.12 -1.45 2.05
C PHE A 230 -18.98 -1.06 0.84
N ASP A 231 -18.37 -1.15 -0.35
CA ASP A 231 -19.03 -0.79 -1.60
C ASP A 231 -18.62 -1.70 -2.78
N ASP A 232 -19.15 -1.46 -3.97
CA ASP A 232 -18.85 -2.24 -5.18
C ASP A 232 -17.56 -1.81 -5.88
N ALA A 233 -17.16 -0.55 -5.72
CA ALA A 233 -15.95 -0.02 -6.36
C ALA A 233 -14.66 -0.43 -5.63
N ASN A 234 -14.70 -0.43 -4.29
CA ASN A 234 -13.53 -0.57 -3.42
C ASN A 234 -13.63 -1.79 -2.46
N TRP A 235 -14.67 -2.59 -2.59
CA TRP A 235 -14.95 -3.75 -1.73
C TRP A 235 -14.91 -3.39 -0.23
N ILE A 236 -13.85 -3.79 0.51
CA ILE A 236 -13.72 -3.53 1.95
C ILE A 236 -12.78 -2.35 2.26
N LYS A 237 -12.18 -1.75 1.25
CA LYS A 237 -11.09 -0.79 1.39
C LYS A 237 -11.40 0.32 2.38
N ASP A 238 -12.53 1.00 2.24
CA ASP A 238 -12.90 2.13 3.09
C ASP A 238 -13.37 1.72 4.49
N GLY A 239 -13.56 0.42 4.72
CA GLY A 239 -13.91 -0.12 6.04
C GLY A 239 -12.86 0.05 7.13
N HIS A 240 -11.62 0.42 6.77
CA HIS A 240 -10.57 0.74 7.73
C HIS A 240 -10.65 2.18 8.25
N LYS A 241 -11.29 3.07 7.50
CA LYS A 241 -11.42 4.49 7.85
C LYS A 241 -12.31 4.68 9.07
N ASN A 242 -11.70 4.97 10.19
CA ASN A 242 -12.36 5.29 11.46
C ASN A 242 -12.30 6.79 11.71
N ALA A 243 -13.38 7.35 12.23
CA ALA A 243 -13.24 8.55 13.04
C ALA A 243 -12.43 8.16 14.28
N PHE A 244 -11.18 8.61 14.38
CA PHE A 244 -10.26 8.24 15.47
C PHE A 244 -10.80 8.58 16.86
N GLU A 245 -11.67 9.56 16.93
CA GLU A 245 -12.19 10.11 18.16
C GLU A 245 -13.03 9.09 18.96
N PHE A 246 -13.81 8.23 18.28
CA PHE A 246 -14.67 7.22 18.91
C PHE A 246 -14.82 5.99 18.03
N GLY A 247 -13.72 5.49 17.47
CA GLY A 247 -13.73 4.29 16.65
C GLY A 247 -14.34 3.10 17.41
N ARG A 248 -15.43 2.54 16.86
CA ARG A 248 -16.09 1.41 17.48
C ARG A 248 -15.23 0.13 17.34
N SER A 249 -14.88 -0.48 18.44
CA SER A 249 -14.05 -1.68 18.52
C SER A 249 -14.76 -2.82 19.25
N THR A 250 -15.89 -3.26 18.69
CA THR A 250 -16.69 -4.35 19.23
C THR A 250 -16.30 -5.70 18.62
N GLN A 251 -15.79 -5.70 17.40
CA GLN A 251 -15.24 -6.86 16.72
C GLN A 251 -13.75 -6.62 16.41
N TYR A 252 -12.96 -7.67 16.61
CA TYR A 252 -11.54 -7.68 16.36
C TYR A 252 -11.21 -8.51 15.12
N ALA A 253 -9.99 -8.33 14.63
CA ALA A 253 -9.42 -9.08 13.54
C ALA A 253 -8.02 -9.56 13.91
N GLY A 254 -7.67 -10.72 13.37
CA GLY A 254 -6.32 -11.23 13.37
C GLY A 254 -5.71 -11.10 11.98
N ALA A 255 -4.42 -10.76 11.90
CA ALA A 255 -3.68 -10.84 10.66
C ALA A 255 -2.29 -11.43 10.90
N PHE A 256 -1.69 -11.96 9.85
CA PHE A 256 -0.34 -12.50 9.91
C PHE A 256 0.41 -12.23 8.60
N ARG A 257 1.73 -12.24 8.69
CA ARG A 257 2.64 -12.24 7.57
C ARG A 257 3.87 -13.08 7.86
N VAL A 258 4.34 -13.82 6.86
CA VAL A 258 5.60 -14.57 6.92
C VAL A 258 6.38 -14.30 5.63
N ASP A 259 7.56 -13.73 5.77
CA ASP A 259 8.50 -13.48 4.66
C ASP A 259 9.64 -14.48 4.71
N ASN A 260 10.07 -14.96 3.54
CA ASN A 260 11.22 -15.83 3.35
C ASN A 260 12.29 -15.13 2.50
N TYR A 261 13.55 -15.16 2.98
CA TYR A 261 14.74 -14.58 2.35
C TYR A 261 15.84 -15.65 2.14
N SER A 262 15.48 -16.94 1.99
CA SER A 262 16.45 -18.02 1.87
C SER A 262 17.24 -17.98 0.57
N VAL A 263 16.67 -17.44 -0.49
CA VAL A 263 17.30 -17.31 -1.81
C VAL A 263 17.82 -15.88 -1.95
N ALA A 264 19.10 -15.74 -2.28
CA ALA A 264 19.71 -14.43 -2.47
C ALA A 264 19.01 -13.65 -3.59
N GLY A 265 18.65 -12.40 -3.33
CA GLY A 265 17.92 -11.54 -4.25
C GLY A 265 16.42 -11.85 -4.39
N LEU A 266 15.88 -12.84 -3.69
CA LEU A 266 14.47 -13.19 -3.72
C LEU A 266 13.84 -13.13 -2.33
N ARG A 267 12.82 -12.29 -2.17
CA ARG A 267 11.88 -12.32 -1.05
C ARG A 267 10.55 -12.90 -1.54
N MET A 268 9.97 -13.80 -0.78
CA MET A 268 8.60 -14.28 -0.96
C MET A 268 7.84 -14.13 0.35
N ALA A 269 6.57 -13.81 0.29
CA ALA A 269 5.75 -13.67 1.47
C ALA A 269 4.34 -14.23 1.29
N VAL A 270 3.80 -14.72 2.38
CA VAL A 270 2.39 -15.10 2.53
C VAL A 270 1.82 -14.31 3.69
N SER A 271 0.64 -13.75 3.49
CA SER A 271 -0.07 -13.00 4.53
C SER A 271 -1.57 -13.28 4.49
N GLY A 272 -2.25 -12.95 5.57
CA GLY A 272 -3.69 -13.14 5.64
C GLY A 272 -4.33 -12.32 6.75
N TYR A 273 -5.63 -12.09 6.58
CA TYR A 273 -6.50 -11.36 7.51
C TYR A 273 -7.78 -12.14 7.75
N TYR A 274 -8.29 -12.10 8.97
CA TYR A 274 -9.60 -12.61 9.31
C TYR A 274 -10.23 -11.78 10.43
N GLY A 275 -11.41 -11.21 10.18
CA GLY A 275 -12.11 -10.39 11.18
C GLY A 275 -13.58 -10.18 10.90
N GLY A 276 -14.30 -9.69 11.89
CA GLY A 276 -15.69 -9.27 11.76
C GLY A 276 -15.81 -7.78 11.47
N SER A 277 -16.93 -7.34 10.86
CA SER A 277 -17.12 -5.95 10.42
C SER A 277 -18.45 -5.31 10.82
N THR A 278 -19.52 -6.09 10.93
CA THR A 278 -20.87 -5.55 11.09
C THR A 278 -21.11 -4.87 12.44
N ARG A 279 -20.49 -5.36 13.53
CA ARG A 279 -20.67 -4.77 14.87
C ARG A 279 -19.79 -3.54 15.11
N ASN A 280 -18.88 -3.26 14.21
CA ASN A 280 -18.09 -2.02 14.21
C ASN A 280 -18.77 -0.92 13.39
N ALA A 281 -19.78 -1.25 12.59
CA ALA A 281 -20.58 -0.29 11.83
C ALA A 281 -21.28 0.75 12.72
N THR A 282 -21.51 1.95 12.20
CA THR A 282 -22.12 3.07 12.94
C THR A 282 -23.50 2.72 13.46
N LYS A 283 -24.32 2.05 12.63
CA LYS A 283 -25.67 1.57 13.00
C LYS A 283 -25.73 0.04 12.94
N TYR A 284 -24.90 -0.60 13.76
CA TYR A 284 -24.69 -2.05 13.75
C TYR A 284 -25.96 -2.87 13.97
N GLU A 285 -26.97 -2.32 14.66
CA GLU A 285 -28.23 -2.99 14.91
C GLU A 285 -28.98 -3.34 13.62
N ARG A 286 -28.76 -2.56 12.54
CA ARG A 286 -29.40 -2.80 11.23
C ARG A 286 -28.94 -4.10 10.58
N TYR A 287 -27.73 -4.58 10.91
CA TYR A 287 -27.19 -5.80 10.34
C TYR A 287 -27.77 -7.08 10.95
N GLY A 288 -28.52 -6.97 12.06
CA GLY A 288 -29.19 -8.10 12.69
C GLY A 288 -28.26 -9.28 12.97
N THR A 289 -28.49 -10.41 12.29
CA THR A 289 -27.69 -11.64 12.45
C THR A 289 -26.52 -11.73 11.49
N ALA A 290 -26.34 -10.79 10.58
CA ALA A 290 -25.21 -10.80 9.65
C ALA A 290 -23.88 -10.65 10.41
N LYS A 291 -22.94 -11.54 10.15
CA LYS A 291 -21.63 -11.54 10.83
C LYS A 291 -20.61 -10.67 10.12
N GLY A 292 -20.75 -10.52 8.78
CA GLY A 292 -19.85 -9.74 7.94
C GLY A 292 -18.38 -10.09 8.19
N ARG A 293 -18.05 -11.37 8.22
CA ARG A 293 -16.66 -11.80 8.36
C ARG A 293 -15.92 -11.55 7.06
N VAL A 294 -14.71 -11.06 7.16
CA VAL A 294 -13.81 -10.85 6.03
C VAL A 294 -12.63 -11.80 6.19
N ALA A 295 -12.29 -12.54 5.15
CA ALA A 295 -11.05 -13.30 5.06
C ALA A 295 -10.28 -12.85 3.82
N ILE A 296 -8.97 -12.63 3.97
CA ILE A 296 -8.07 -12.29 2.86
C ILE A 296 -6.85 -13.20 2.95
N GLY A 297 -6.45 -13.75 1.80
CA GLY A 297 -5.20 -14.45 1.61
C GLY A 297 -4.40 -13.75 0.53
N ALA A 298 -3.12 -13.48 0.80
CA ALA A 298 -2.23 -12.78 -0.10
C ALA A 298 -0.87 -13.48 -0.21
N PHE A 299 -0.31 -13.47 -1.42
CA PHE A 299 1.05 -13.89 -1.71
C PHE A 299 1.74 -12.77 -2.49
N ASP A 300 2.98 -12.46 -2.12
CA ASP A 300 3.79 -11.50 -2.86
C ASP A 300 5.26 -11.92 -2.91
N PHE A 301 5.95 -11.44 -3.94
CA PHE A 301 7.38 -11.65 -4.08
C PHE A 301 8.09 -10.43 -4.67
N THR A 302 9.38 -10.32 -4.36
CA THR A 302 10.30 -9.37 -4.98
C THR A 302 11.60 -10.09 -5.28
N TYR A 303 12.00 -10.06 -6.56
CA TYR A 303 13.31 -10.49 -7.03
C TYR A 303 14.14 -9.28 -7.42
N GLN A 304 15.31 -9.16 -6.83
CA GLN A 304 16.25 -8.07 -7.12
C GLN A 304 17.66 -8.62 -7.25
N ALA A 305 18.04 -8.98 -8.48
CA ALA A 305 19.37 -9.44 -8.82
C ALA A 305 19.62 -9.28 -10.33
N HIS A 306 20.89 -9.36 -10.76
CA HIS A 306 21.29 -9.35 -12.17
C HIS A 306 20.77 -8.12 -12.95
N ASN A 307 20.69 -6.96 -12.31
CA ASN A 307 20.17 -5.69 -12.83
C ASN A 307 18.65 -5.71 -13.12
N TRP A 308 17.94 -6.75 -12.70
CA TRP A 308 16.50 -6.86 -12.75
C TRP A 308 15.90 -6.57 -11.39
N ILE A 309 14.73 -5.93 -11.42
CA ILE A 309 13.77 -5.93 -10.32
C ILE A 309 12.48 -6.50 -10.88
N VAL A 310 11.98 -7.59 -10.28
CA VAL A 310 10.70 -8.20 -10.64
C VAL A 310 9.87 -8.33 -9.36
N ARG A 311 8.62 -7.88 -9.42
CA ARG A 311 7.68 -7.95 -8.29
C ARG A 311 6.36 -8.52 -8.77
N GLY A 312 5.64 -9.17 -7.89
CA GLY A 312 4.30 -9.63 -8.18
C GLY A 312 3.54 -9.94 -6.89
N ASN A 313 2.22 -9.90 -7.00
CA ASN A 313 1.29 -10.24 -5.93
C ASN A 313 0.13 -11.08 -6.48
N PHE A 314 -0.55 -11.76 -5.58
CA PHE A 314 -1.85 -12.41 -5.79
C PHE A 314 -2.64 -12.29 -4.50
N ASP A 315 -3.85 -11.76 -4.60
CA ASP A 315 -4.72 -11.46 -3.47
C ASP A 315 -6.13 -11.99 -3.74
N TYR A 316 -6.69 -12.65 -2.75
CA TYR A 316 -8.05 -13.15 -2.80
C TYR A 316 -8.77 -12.84 -1.49
N GLY A 317 -9.95 -12.24 -1.61
CA GLY A 317 -10.80 -11.87 -0.48
C GLY A 317 -12.15 -12.51 -0.52
N HIS A 318 -12.71 -12.86 0.66
CA HIS A 318 -14.06 -13.37 0.83
C HIS A 318 -14.80 -12.66 1.97
N LEU A 319 -16.02 -12.22 1.70
CA LEU A 319 -16.94 -11.57 2.63
C LEU A 319 -18.20 -12.43 2.81
N TRP A 320 -18.41 -12.94 4.01
CA TRP A 320 -19.63 -13.66 4.36
C TRP A 320 -20.80 -12.70 4.58
N ASP A 321 -22.01 -13.15 4.26
CA ASP A 321 -23.27 -12.40 4.37
C ASP A 321 -23.28 -11.11 3.50
N SER A 322 -22.57 -11.09 2.35
CA SER A 322 -22.43 -9.91 1.48
C SER A 322 -23.79 -9.40 0.99
N GLN A 323 -24.76 -10.28 0.72
CA GLN A 323 -26.14 -9.92 0.34
C GLN A 323 -26.87 -9.16 1.46
N LYS A 324 -26.74 -9.61 2.70
CA LYS A 324 -27.37 -8.93 3.85
C LYS A 324 -26.74 -7.56 4.06
N ILE A 325 -25.41 -7.47 3.97
CA ILE A 325 -24.66 -6.22 4.09
C ILE A 325 -25.10 -5.27 2.98
N SER A 326 -25.11 -5.69 1.72
CA SER A 326 -25.58 -4.91 0.59
C SER A 326 -27.01 -4.39 0.77
N THR A 327 -27.90 -5.24 1.31
CA THR A 327 -29.30 -4.83 1.58
C THR A 327 -29.35 -3.73 2.63
N VAL A 328 -28.55 -3.82 3.68
CA VAL A 328 -28.48 -2.78 4.72
C VAL A 328 -27.85 -1.51 4.16
N ASN A 329 -26.70 -1.61 3.46
CA ASN A 329 -25.95 -0.46 2.95
C ASN A 329 -26.78 0.36 1.97
N ARG A 330 -27.47 -0.25 1.00
CA ARG A 330 -28.36 0.45 0.06
C ARG A 330 -29.49 1.24 0.74
N ASN A 331 -29.88 0.84 1.93
CA ASN A 331 -30.98 1.46 2.69
C ASN A 331 -30.47 2.41 3.79
N TYR A 332 -29.20 2.79 3.78
CA TYR A 332 -28.71 3.85 4.66
C TYR A 332 -29.28 5.23 4.22
N PRO A 333 -29.50 6.16 5.16
CA PRO A 333 -29.85 7.54 4.79
C PRO A 333 -28.76 8.18 3.93
N LYS A 334 -29.13 8.99 2.95
CA LYS A 334 -28.18 9.68 2.03
C LYS A 334 -27.10 10.47 2.77
N ASN A 335 -27.41 11.08 3.90
CA ASN A 335 -26.47 11.90 4.69
C ASN A 335 -25.75 11.11 5.79
N SER A 336 -25.58 9.81 5.65
CA SER A 336 -24.96 8.98 6.70
C SER A 336 -23.44 8.79 6.54
N GLY A 337 -22.85 9.29 5.44
CA GLY A 337 -21.47 9.00 5.07
C GLY A 337 -21.20 7.52 4.77
N CYS A 338 -22.27 6.76 4.49
CA CYS A 338 -22.23 5.36 4.05
C CYS A 338 -22.48 5.30 2.55
N PRO A 339 -21.68 4.59 1.76
CA PRO A 339 -21.99 4.35 0.37
C PRO A 339 -23.30 3.55 0.26
N GLN A 340 -24.24 4.04 -0.56
CA GLN A 340 -25.50 3.35 -0.83
C GLN A 340 -25.28 2.28 -1.91
N SER A 341 -24.41 1.31 -1.65
CA SER A 341 -23.89 0.40 -2.64
C SER A 341 -24.08 -1.07 -2.27
N ASN A 342 -23.85 -1.94 -3.24
CA ASN A 342 -23.66 -3.36 -3.02
C ASN A 342 -22.22 -3.63 -2.61
N VAL A 343 -21.95 -4.87 -2.18
CA VAL A 343 -20.61 -5.38 -1.99
C VAL A 343 -20.55 -6.85 -2.43
N ALA A 344 -19.49 -7.22 -3.11
CA ALA A 344 -19.27 -8.60 -3.58
C ALA A 344 -18.99 -9.55 -2.41
N SER A 345 -19.28 -10.84 -2.64
CA SER A 345 -18.84 -11.91 -1.74
C SER A 345 -17.36 -12.25 -1.91
N ASP A 346 -16.84 -12.16 -3.14
CA ASP A 346 -15.45 -12.51 -3.42
C ASP A 346 -14.81 -11.49 -4.36
N VAL A 347 -13.53 -11.24 -4.13
CA VAL A 347 -12.69 -10.36 -4.94
C VAL A 347 -11.37 -11.02 -5.26
N MET A 348 -10.73 -10.59 -6.33
CA MET A 348 -9.43 -11.06 -6.73
C MET A 348 -8.59 -9.95 -7.37
N ALA A 349 -7.30 -9.93 -7.02
CA ALA A 349 -6.32 -9.07 -7.66
C ALA A 349 -5.00 -9.81 -7.85
N TYR A 350 -4.27 -9.49 -8.90
CA TYR A 350 -2.88 -9.92 -9.08
C TYR A 350 -2.14 -8.98 -10.01
N SER A 351 -0.84 -8.87 -9.79
CA SER A 351 0.02 -8.11 -10.67
C SER A 351 1.41 -8.73 -10.83
N ILE A 352 2.07 -8.30 -11.88
CA ILE A 352 3.48 -8.53 -12.10
C ILE A 352 4.10 -7.30 -12.75
N GLU A 353 5.22 -6.85 -12.21
CA GLU A 353 6.05 -5.82 -12.84
C GLU A 353 7.50 -6.28 -12.96
N ALA A 354 8.17 -5.86 -14.02
CA ALA A 354 9.57 -6.15 -14.25
C ALA A 354 10.28 -4.94 -14.84
N GLY A 355 11.43 -4.59 -14.27
CA GLY A 355 12.27 -3.51 -14.75
C GLY A 355 13.73 -3.95 -14.87
N TYR A 356 14.38 -3.52 -15.94
CA TYR A 356 15.79 -3.77 -16.21
C TYR A 356 16.59 -2.47 -16.21
N ASP A 357 17.68 -2.44 -15.45
CA ASP A 357 18.58 -1.28 -15.40
C ASP A 357 19.47 -1.18 -16.63
N LEU A 358 19.11 -0.29 -17.57
CA LEU A 358 19.87 -0.04 -18.81
C LEU A 358 21.25 0.55 -18.52
N PHE A 359 21.40 1.36 -17.47
CA PHE A 359 22.68 1.98 -17.13
C PHE A 359 23.70 0.97 -16.58
N SER A 360 23.24 -0.21 -16.18
CA SER A 360 24.13 -1.33 -15.82
C SER A 360 25.05 -1.74 -16.97
N GLN A 361 24.68 -1.48 -18.22
CA GLN A 361 25.48 -1.77 -19.42
C GLN A 361 26.52 -0.67 -19.73
N ILE A 362 26.39 0.51 -19.11
CA ILE A 362 27.28 1.64 -19.35
C ILE A 362 28.30 1.76 -18.21
N ARG A 363 29.56 1.43 -18.49
CA ARG A 363 30.64 1.34 -17.47
C ARG A 363 30.74 2.55 -16.54
N LYS A 364 30.52 3.77 -17.07
CA LYS A 364 30.62 5.03 -16.28
C LYS A 364 29.40 5.27 -15.37
N LEU A 365 28.24 4.69 -15.67
CA LEU A 365 26.98 4.93 -14.96
C LEU A 365 26.64 3.78 -14.01
N ARG A 366 27.17 2.57 -14.26
CA ARG A 366 26.91 1.37 -13.47
C ARG A 366 27.19 1.61 -11.98
N GLY A 367 26.16 1.42 -11.15
CA GLY A 367 26.23 1.62 -9.70
C GLY A 367 26.32 3.09 -9.24
N VAL A 368 26.24 4.06 -10.16
CA VAL A 368 26.20 5.49 -9.87
C VAL A 368 24.79 6.04 -10.06
N GLN A 369 24.19 5.67 -11.18
CA GLN A 369 22.82 6.04 -11.55
C GLN A 369 22.10 4.82 -12.11
N ASN A 370 20.77 4.81 -12.09
CA ASN A 370 19.98 3.74 -12.68
C ASN A 370 18.97 4.33 -13.68
N LEU A 371 18.72 3.62 -14.76
CA LEU A 371 17.65 3.88 -15.71
C LEU A 371 16.92 2.57 -15.97
N TYR A 372 15.79 2.39 -15.34
CA TYR A 372 14.97 1.20 -15.55
C TYR A 372 14.01 1.41 -16.71
N LEU A 373 14.00 0.47 -17.65
CA LEU A 373 12.88 0.26 -18.55
C LEU A 373 12.00 -0.81 -17.93
N PHE A 374 10.70 -0.53 -17.77
CA PHE A 374 9.79 -1.45 -17.09
C PHE A 374 8.52 -1.73 -17.87
N GLY A 375 7.92 -2.87 -17.55
CA GLY A 375 6.57 -3.24 -17.91
C GLY A 375 5.82 -3.72 -16.67
N HIS A 376 4.53 -3.44 -16.63
CA HIS A 376 3.62 -3.85 -15.58
C HIS A 376 2.34 -4.42 -16.21
N TYR A 377 1.86 -5.51 -15.64
CA TYR A 377 0.55 -6.08 -15.93
C TYR A 377 -0.18 -6.34 -14.64
N GLY A 378 -1.40 -5.82 -14.55
CA GLY A 378 -2.27 -5.98 -13.40
C GLY A 378 -3.67 -6.45 -13.79
N PHE A 379 -4.33 -7.10 -12.86
CA PHE A 379 -5.74 -7.48 -12.92
C PHE A 379 -6.38 -7.31 -11.56
N TYR A 380 -7.59 -6.79 -11.55
CA TYR A 380 -8.46 -6.85 -10.39
C TYR A 380 -9.93 -6.87 -10.77
N ASP A 381 -10.73 -7.41 -9.87
CA ASP A 381 -12.17 -7.42 -9.98
C ASP A 381 -12.78 -7.31 -8.56
N THR A 382 -13.38 -6.16 -8.30
CA THR A 382 -14.02 -5.87 -6.99
C THR A 382 -15.39 -6.54 -6.87
N MET A 383 -15.89 -7.12 -7.97
CA MET A 383 -17.16 -7.84 -8.05
C MET A 383 -16.97 -9.26 -8.60
N TRP A 384 -15.81 -9.90 -8.33
CA TRP A 384 -15.43 -11.21 -8.88
C TRP A 384 -16.47 -12.30 -8.71
N LYS A 385 -17.13 -12.35 -7.55
CA LYS A 385 -18.35 -13.14 -7.33
C LYS A 385 -19.32 -12.37 -6.47
N THR A 386 -20.59 -12.50 -6.80
CA THR A 386 -21.69 -11.89 -6.05
C THR A 386 -22.64 -12.94 -5.54
N GLU A 387 -23.27 -12.68 -4.40
CA GLU A 387 -24.39 -13.48 -3.92
C GLU A 387 -25.67 -13.16 -4.72
N GLN A 388 -26.70 -14.01 -4.57
CA GLN A 388 -27.96 -13.84 -5.28
C GLN A 388 -28.55 -12.43 -5.13
N ASN A 389 -29.09 -11.90 -6.23
CA ASN A 389 -29.69 -10.57 -6.34
C ASN A 389 -28.71 -9.37 -6.23
N ILE A 390 -27.41 -9.60 -6.27
CA ILE A 390 -26.42 -8.54 -6.44
C ILE A 390 -25.96 -8.57 -7.88
N PRO A 391 -26.12 -7.49 -8.67
CA PRO A 391 -25.66 -7.46 -10.05
C PRO A 391 -24.13 -7.52 -10.10
N ASP A 392 -23.62 -8.28 -11.06
CA ASP A 392 -22.22 -8.24 -11.44
C ASP A 392 -21.99 -7.03 -12.38
N LEU A 393 -21.16 -6.10 -11.93
CA LEU A 393 -20.86 -4.88 -12.67
C LEU A 393 -19.54 -5.04 -13.42
N HIS A 394 -19.59 -5.60 -14.61
CA HIS A 394 -18.41 -5.97 -15.42
C HIS A 394 -17.41 -4.85 -15.68
N TYR A 395 -17.73 -3.58 -15.50
CA TYR A 395 -16.77 -2.48 -15.60
C TYR A 395 -15.81 -2.40 -14.41
N TYR A 396 -16.03 -3.18 -13.36
CA TYR A 396 -15.08 -3.38 -12.27
C TYR A 396 -14.08 -4.52 -12.52
N ASN A 397 -14.28 -5.32 -13.57
CA ASN A 397 -13.29 -6.27 -14.05
C ASN A 397 -12.28 -5.56 -14.96
N ARG A 398 -11.09 -5.31 -14.45
CA ARG A 398 -10.10 -4.43 -15.10
C ARG A 398 -8.77 -5.13 -15.27
N ARG A 399 -8.15 -4.91 -16.43
CA ARG A 399 -6.78 -5.33 -16.74
C ARG A 399 -5.96 -4.12 -17.07
N ILE A 400 -4.78 -4.01 -16.51
CA ILE A 400 -3.92 -2.85 -16.65
C ILE A 400 -2.63 -3.29 -17.32
N VAL A 401 -2.25 -2.56 -18.35
CA VAL A 401 -0.96 -2.73 -19.03
C VAL A 401 -0.24 -1.40 -18.99
N THR A 402 0.91 -1.36 -18.33
CA THR A 402 1.72 -0.16 -18.20
C THR A 402 3.14 -0.44 -18.68
N CYS A 403 3.73 0.53 -19.36
CA CYS A 403 5.15 0.52 -19.67
C CYS A 403 5.74 1.92 -19.45
N GLY A 404 7.01 1.97 -19.09
CA GLY A 404 7.62 3.25 -18.79
C GLY A 404 9.10 3.17 -18.45
N ILE A 405 9.61 4.29 -17.99
CA ILE A 405 11.00 4.44 -17.57
C ILE A 405 11.08 5.11 -16.20
N ASN A 406 12.03 4.66 -15.38
CA ASN A 406 12.38 5.27 -14.10
C ASN A 406 13.85 5.63 -14.08
N TYR A 407 14.16 6.91 -14.01
CA TYR A 407 15.51 7.41 -13.89
C TYR A 407 15.83 7.78 -12.45
N ARG A 408 16.88 7.18 -11.88
CA ARG A 408 17.39 7.45 -10.54
C ARG A 408 18.76 8.11 -10.62
N PRO A 409 18.83 9.46 -10.61
CA PRO A 409 20.11 10.17 -10.60
C PRO A 409 20.88 9.93 -9.30
N ILE A 410 20.17 9.79 -8.20
CA ILE A 410 20.68 9.39 -6.88
C ILE A 410 19.65 8.45 -6.21
N PRO A 411 20.04 7.65 -5.22
CA PRO A 411 19.11 6.69 -4.59
C PRO A 411 17.83 7.28 -4.01
N GLN A 412 17.85 8.57 -3.64
CA GLN A 412 16.72 9.24 -2.99
C GLN A 412 15.72 9.87 -3.96
N ILE A 413 16.08 10.04 -5.23
CA ILE A 413 15.24 10.72 -6.22
C ILE A 413 14.96 9.77 -7.38
N THR A 414 13.68 9.64 -7.76
CA THR A 414 13.26 8.93 -8.95
C THR A 414 12.40 9.84 -9.83
N ILE A 415 12.74 9.92 -11.10
CA ILE A 415 11.93 10.57 -12.15
C ILE A 415 11.28 9.46 -12.96
N LYS A 416 9.96 9.47 -13.04
CA LYS A 416 9.14 8.42 -13.64
C LYS A 416 8.38 8.95 -14.85
N ALA A 417 8.27 8.14 -15.89
CA ALA A 417 7.39 8.41 -17.03
C ALA A 417 6.75 7.10 -17.47
N GLU A 418 5.44 7.12 -17.70
CA GLU A 418 4.71 5.92 -18.09
C GLU A 418 3.55 6.19 -19.03
N TYR A 419 3.20 5.17 -19.79
CA TYR A 419 1.94 5.05 -20.49
C TYR A 419 1.21 3.83 -19.94
N SER A 420 -0.02 4.04 -19.48
CA SER A 420 -0.90 3.01 -18.90
C SER A 420 -2.18 2.89 -19.72
N ASN A 421 -2.69 1.68 -19.85
CA ASN A 421 -3.96 1.41 -20.49
C ASN A 421 -4.76 0.42 -19.63
N ARG A 422 -5.85 0.91 -19.06
CA ARG A 422 -6.83 0.07 -18.37
C ARG A 422 -7.80 -0.49 -19.39
N LEU A 423 -7.73 -1.80 -19.59
CA LEU A 423 -8.54 -2.55 -20.54
C LEU A 423 -9.84 -3.00 -19.86
N LEU A 424 -10.96 -2.58 -20.40
CA LEU A 424 -12.30 -2.97 -19.97
C LEU A 424 -12.95 -3.90 -20.99
N HIS A 425 -13.91 -4.70 -20.53
CA HIS A 425 -14.74 -5.53 -21.42
C HIS A 425 -15.72 -4.68 -22.23
N ALA A 426 -16.04 -5.13 -23.43
CA ALA A 426 -17.13 -4.51 -24.19
C ALA A 426 -18.44 -4.54 -23.35
N PRO A 427 -19.25 -3.49 -23.38
CA PRO A 427 -19.20 -2.34 -24.31
C PRO A 427 -18.32 -1.16 -23.85
N TYR A 428 -17.60 -1.25 -22.74
CA TYR A 428 -16.89 -0.14 -22.13
C TYR A 428 -15.64 0.26 -22.93
N ASN A 429 -15.27 1.53 -22.87
CA ASN A 429 -14.08 2.06 -23.52
C ASN A 429 -12.84 1.83 -22.63
N ASN A 430 -11.71 1.52 -23.26
CA ASN A 430 -10.43 1.46 -22.56
C ASN A 430 -10.01 2.84 -22.04
N GLU A 431 -9.33 2.88 -20.92
CA GLU A 431 -8.92 4.10 -20.24
C GLU A 431 -7.39 4.25 -20.30
N GLN A 432 -6.95 5.16 -21.16
CA GLN A 432 -5.54 5.40 -21.44
C GLN A 432 -5.04 6.62 -20.68
N THR A 433 -3.82 6.53 -20.13
CA THR A 433 -3.20 7.60 -19.36
C THR A 433 -1.71 7.70 -19.70
N PHE A 434 -1.20 8.93 -19.81
CA PHE A 434 0.23 9.21 -19.81
C PHE A 434 0.56 10.02 -18.57
N SER A 435 1.53 9.57 -17.77
CA SER A 435 1.90 10.20 -16.51
C SER A 435 3.40 10.47 -16.42
N LEU A 436 3.74 11.58 -15.78
CA LEU A 436 5.10 11.94 -15.38
C LEU A 436 5.12 12.21 -13.89
N GLY A 437 6.14 11.73 -13.20
CA GLY A 437 6.29 11.94 -11.76
C GLY A 437 7.73 12.17 -11.34
N ILE A 438 7.90 12.91 -10.27
CA ILE A 438 9.15 12.98 -9.51
C ILE A 438 8.87 12.57 -8.08
N THR A 439 9.71 11.68 -7.54
CA THR A 439 9.54 11.16 -6.19
C THR A 439 10.82 11.35 -5.39
N TYR A 440 10.65 11.60 -4.11
CA TYR A 440 11.73 11.67 -3.14
C TYR A 440 11.48 10.71 -1.99
N ILE A 441 12.52 10.03 -1.51
CA ILE A 441 12.51 9.28 -0.24
C ILE A 441 13.81 9.52 0.51
N GLY A 442 13.73 9.76 1.81
CA GLY A 442 14.93 9.95 2.61
C GLY A 442 14.69 9.79 4.10
N LEU A 443 15.76 9.41 4.79
CA LEU A 443 15.81 9.30 6.24
C LEU A 443 17.02 10.09 6.75
N PHE A 444 16.78 10.93 7.73
CA PHE A 444 17.79 11.76 8.39
C PHE A 444 17.93 11.32 9.84
N LYS A 445 19.14 11.05 10.27
CA LYS A 445 19.44 10.76 11.68
C LYS A 445 20.15 11.94 12.29
N LEU A 446 19.56 12.49 13.35
CA LEU A 446 20.11 13.56 14.17
C LEU A 446 20.76 13.03 15.43
#